data_d587a2942d01d63a02711721b1c4617b
#
_entry.id   d587a2942d01d63a02711721b1c4617b
#
_cell.length_a   1.000
_cell.length_b   1.000
_cell.length_c   1.000
_cell.angle_alpha   90.00
_cell.angle_beta   90.00
_cell.angle_gamma   90.00
#
_symmetry.space_group_name_H-M   'P 1'
#
loop_
_entity.id
_entity.type
_entity.pdbx_description
1 polymer ?
#
loop_
_entity_poly.entity_id
_entity_poly.type
_entity_poly.pdbx_seq_one_letter_code
_entity_poly.pdbx_strand_id
1 'polypeptide(L)'
;MVARRGAAGRMSCDARASESVRVSDGSLTRGRSRRMSRPPMADPPYQNTELSTQLPVENTNLTAFLPLPAPRVVKAELPAPPLVSELVLAARSEIRDAIFGRDLRRTVVIVGPCSIHDPDAAIEYASRLAKVRQATRDRLIVIMRAYFEKPRTTVGWKGLSNDPQLDGSCDIGTGLRRARETLVAINALGVPCGSEMLDPITPQYVADLLSWASIGARTTESQTHREMASGLSMPIGFKTGTDGSLDPCVNALISAGHAHHFLGINADGVTSVVQTRGNPDRHVVLRGGANPNYGPEDVKLAAARVASAAPDLVRSIMVDTSHGNSMRDWRRQPAVCRSVLEQMRAGQRVLLGFLLESNLVEGRQDWQRGVALTRGMSITDGCLGWAETEALLYEIAG
;
A
#
# COMPACT_ATOMS: atom_id res chain seq x y z
N MET A 1 35.14 -2.01 50.32
CA MET A 1 36.38 -2.83 50.40
C MET A 1 36.63 -3.44 49.07
N VAL A 2 37.70 -3.02 48.49
CA VAL A 2 38.65 -3.55 47.53
C VAL A 2 38.23 -3.50 46.02
N ALA A 3 38.87 -2.52 45.41
CA ALA A 3 39.07 -2.35 43.97
C ALA A 3 40.14 -3.29 43.39
N ARG A 4 40.14 -3.49 42.07
CA ARG A 4 41.30 -3.57 41.13
C ARG A 4 40.75 -3.65 39.71
N ARG A 5 40.92 -2.69 38.87
CA ARG A 5 41.99 -2.10 38.00
C ARG A 5 42.75 -3.11 37.14
N GLY A 6 42.79 -2.81 35.83
CA GLY A 6 43.80 -3.13 34.83
C GLY A 6 43.22 -3.75 33.57
N ALA A 7 43.62 -3.42 32.34
CA ALA A 7 44.51 -2.43 31.78
C ALA A 7 44.21 -2.36 30.26
N ALA A 8 44.50 -1.21 29.70
CA ALA A 8 44.43 -0.92 28.26
C ALA A 8 45.55 -1.61 27.47
N GLY A 9 45.26 -2.11 26.26
CA GLY A 9 46.25 -2.53 25.29
C GLY A 9 46.00 -1.82 23.96
N ARG A 10 46.77 -0.76 23.71
CA ARG A 10 46.96 -0.20 22.35
C ARG A 10 47.94 -1.07 21.62
N MET A 11 47.69 -1.37 20.35
CA MET A 11 48.73 -1.77 19.41
C MET A 11 48.67 -0.92 18.14
N SER A 12 49.84 -0.37 17.86
CA SER A 12 50.18 0.60 16.83
C SER A 12 50.30 -0.02 15.45
N CYS A 13 50.18 0.85 14.45
CA CYS A 13 50.59 0.69 13.09
C CYS A 13 52.03 0.21 12.90
N ASP A 14 52.27 -0.57 11.87
CA ASP A 14 53.50 -0.49 11.11
C ASP A 14 53.26 -0.75 9.63
N ALA A 15 53.84 0.14 8.82
CA ALA A 15 53.87 0.13 7.38
C ALA A 15 55.14 -0.55 6.87
N ARG A 16 55.06 -1.29 5.78
CA ARG A 16 56.20 -1.56 4.82
C ARG A 16 55.55 -1.92 3.49
N ALA A 17 55.72 -1.12 2.48
CA ALA A 17 56.83 -0.87 1.53
C ALA A 17 56.83 -1.88 0.35
N SER A 18 56.45 -1.32 -0.78
CA SER A 18 56.90 -1.43 -2.18
C SER A 18 57.52 -2.73 -2.72
N GLU A 19 56.91 -3.21 -3.79
CA GLU A 19 57.64 -3.80 -4.91
C GLU A 19 57.07 -3.34 -6.25
N SER A 20 57.94 -2.74 -7.06
CA SER A 20 57.70 -2.25 -8.39
C SER A 20 57.93 -3.37 -9.40
N VAL A 21 56.91 -3.70 -10.21
CA VAL A 21 57.12 -4.49 -11.43
C VAL A 21 56.86 -3.56 -12.64
N ARG A 22 57.92 -3.31 -13.40
CA ARG A 22 57.86 -2.71 -14.73
C ARG A 22 57.37 -3.77 -15.73
N VAL A 23 56.34 -3.43 -16.48
CA VAL A 23 56.00 -4.12 -17.72
C VAL A 23 55.84 -3.11 -18.84
N SER A 24 56.44 -3.44 -19.91
CA SER A 24 56.75 -2.73 -21.14
C SER A 24 55.56 -2.14 -21.92
N ASP A 25 55.87 -1.07 -22.64
CA ASP A 25 55.12 -0.44 -23.72
C ASP A 25 54.45 -1.40 -24.69
N GLY A 26 53.17 -1.21 -24.89
CA GLY A 26 52.39 -1.76 -25.98
C GLY A 26 51.36 -0.70 -26.43
N SER A 27 51.69 -0.01 -27.51
CA SER A 27 50.83 0.98 -28.16
C SER A 27 49.51 0.40 -28.57
N LEU A 28 48.41 0.86 -27.95
CA LEU A 28 47.06 0.62 -28.41
C LEU A 28 46.36 1.96 -28.69
N THR A 29 45.98 2.09 -29.93
CA THR A 29 45.26 3.19 -30.56
C THR A 29 44.02 3.61 -29.74
N ARG A 30 43.93 4.89 -29.43
CA ARG A 30 42.79 5.51 -28.80
C ARG A 30 41.56 5.47 -29.71
N GLY A 31 40.66 4.52 -29.45
CA GLY A 31 39.29 4.57 -29.93
C GLY A 31 38.53 5.71 -29.24
N ARG A 32 38.13 6.72 -30.01
CA ARG A 32 37.25 7.79 -29.54
C ARG A 32 35.90 7.17 -29.17
N SER A 33 35.57 7.08 -27.87
CA SER A 33 34.24 6.82 -27.42
C SER A 33 33.37 8.04 -27.78
N ARG A 34 32.46 7.88 -28.73
CA ARG A 34 31.37 8.84 -28.97
C ARG A 34 30.53 8.92 -27.70
N ARG A 35 30.66 10.00 -26.94
CA ARG A 35 29.63 10.41 -25.98
C ARG A 35 28.34 10.59 -26.76
N MET A 36 27.39 9.70 -26.58
CA MET A 36 26.02 9.95 -26.99
C MET A 36 25.49 11.15 -26.17
N SER A 37 25.39 12.30 -26.81
CA SER A 37 24.72 13.45 -26.27
C SER A 37 23.24 13.09 -26.07
N ARG A 38 22.74 13.21 -24.84
CA ARG A 38 21.29 13.18 -24.56
C ARG A 38 20.63 14.26 -25.43
N PRO A 39 19.49 13.97 -26.09
CA PRO A 39 18.72 15.03 -26.71
C PRO A 39 18.32 16.05 -25.64
N PRO A 40 18.29 17.34 -25.95
CA PRO A 40 17.82 18.36 -25.02
C PRO A 40 16.38 18.03 -24.63
N MET A 41 16.13 17.90 -23.33
CA MET A 41 14.76 17.90 -22.82
C MET A 41 14.16 19.26 -23.22
N ALA A 42 12.98 19.22 -23.87
CA ALA A 42 12.22 20.44 -24.14
C ALA A 42 11.97 21.15 -22.81
N ASP A 43 12.27 22.43 -22.77
CA ASP A 43 12.04 23.27 -21.59
C ASP A 43 10.54 23.20 -21.23
N PRO A 44 10.21 22.99 -19.95
CA PRO A 44 8.83 23.02 -19.51
C PRO A 44 8.25 24.43 -19.70
N PRO A 45 6.97 24.58 -20.08
CA PRO A 45 6.36 25.85 -20.48
C PRO A 45 6.09 26.84 -19.31
N TYR A 46 6.76 26.69 -18.17
CA TYR A 46 6.61 27.58 -17.03
C TYR A 46 7.99 27.91 -16.42
N GLN A 47 8.61 28.97 -16.94
CA GLN A 47 9.72 29.63 -16.24
C GLN A 47 9.12 30.70 -15.32
N ASN A 48 9.14 30.47 -14.01
CA ASN A 48 9.02 31.54 -13.04
C ASN A 48 10.32 32.36 -13.08
N THR A 49 10.37 33.35 -13.91
CA THR A 49 11.47 34.32 -13.97
C THR A 49 11.19 35.50 -13.02
N GLU A 50 11.13 35.25 -11.73
CA GLU A 50 11.45 36.26 -10.73
C GLU A 50 12.83 35.91 -10.16
N LEU A 51 13.86 36.51 -10.71
CA LEU A 51 15.21 36.54 -10.13
C LEU A 51 15.15 37.28 -8.80
N SER A 52 14.92 36.56 -7.71
CA SER A 52 15.12 37.05 -6.36
C SER A 52 16.60 37.41 -6.22
N THR A 53 16.88 38.67 -5.83
CA THR A 53 18.22 39.17 -5.48
C THR A 53 18.72 38.60 -4.15
N GLN A 54 17.96 37.71 -3.50
CA GLN A 54 18.32 37.01 -2.26
C GLN A 54 19.17 35.76 -2.55
N LEU A 55 20.11 35.49 -1.66
CA LEU A 55 20.84 34.21 -1.70
C LEU A 55 19.84 33.05 -1.65
N PRO A 56 20.00 31.99 -2.46
CA PRO A 56 19.05 30.86 -2.52
C PRO A 56 19.16 30.03 -1.25
N VAL A 57 18.34 30.38 -0.25
CA VAL A 57 18.28 29.62 1.03
C VAL A 57 17.21 28.53 1.05
N GLU A 58 16.33 28.52 0.05
CA GLU A 58 15.27 27.52 -0.10
C GLU A 58 15.20 27.02 -1.56
N ASN A 59 14.52 25.89 -1.76
CA ASN A 59 14.31 25.29 -3.09
C ASN A 59 15.58 24.90 -3.86
N THR A 60 16.73 24.89 -3.22
CA THR A 60 18.04 24.66 -3.86
C THR A 60 18.18 23.26 -4.50
N ASN A 61 17.36 22.31 -4.09
CA ASN A 61 17.33 20.95 -4.62
C ASN A 61 16.08 20.69 -5.48
N LEU A 62 15.25 21.67 -5.72
CA LEU A 62 14.07 21.55 -6.57
C LEU A 62 14.43 21.88 -8.02
N THR A 63 13.84 21.16 -8.96
CA THR A 63 13.99 21.41 -10.40
C THR A 63 12.77 22.12 -11.00
N ALA A 64 11.57 21.84 -10.49
CA ALA A 64 10.33 22.47 -10.93
C ALA A 64 9.18 22.19 -9.96
N PHE A 65 8.15 23.04 -10.01
CA PHE A 65 6.80 22.78 -9.51
C PHE A 65 5.87 22.59 -10.70
N LEU A 66 5.26 21.42 -10.83
CA LEU A 66 4.29 21.13 -11.89
C LEU A 66 2.88 21.05 -11.27
N PRO A 67 1.98 22.00 -11.61
CA PRO A 67 0.64 22.00 -11.05
C PRO A 67 -0.15 20.75 -11.46
N LEU A 68 -0.85 20.14 -10.52
CA LEU A 68 -1.82 19.09 -10.79
C LEU A 68 -3.24 19.70 -10.96
N PRO A 69 -4.11 19.09 -11.77
CA PRO A 69 -5.51 19.47 -11.80
C PRO A 69 -6.14 19.28 -10.42
N ALA A 70 -7.01 20.20 -10.01
CA ALA A 70 -7.68 20.11 -8.72
C ALA A 70 -8.53 18.82 -8.61
N PRO A 71 -8.68 18.22 -7.41
CA PRO A 71 -9.52 17.03 -7.22
C PRO A 71 -10.92 17.16 -7.80
N ARG A 72 -11.56 18.33 -7.65
CA ARG A 72 -12.88 18.63 -8.21
C ARG A 72 -12.91 18.47 -9.73
N VAL A 73 -11.88 18.93 -10.43
CA VAL A 73 -11.78 18.84 -11.90
C VAL A 73 -11.72 17.37 -12.32
N VAL A 74 -10.82 16.59 -11.73
CA VAL A 74 -10.67 15.16 -12.05
C VAL A 74 -11.94 14.37 -11.73
N LYS A 75 -12.62 14.70 -10.62
CA LYS A 75 -13.90 14.07 -10.26
C LYS A 75 -15.04 14.46 -11.21
N ALA A 76 -15.03 15.67 -11.77
CA ALA A 76 -16.01 16.11 -12.76
C ALA A 76 -15.75 15.47 -14.13
N GLU A 77 -14.48 15.29 -14.52
CA GLU A 77 -14.09 14.56 -15.74
C GLU A 77 -14.48 13.07 -15.66
N LEU A 78 -14.32 12.46 -14.50
CA LEU A 78 -14.52 11.03 -14.23
C LEU A 78 -15.46 10.84 -13.02
N PRO A 79 -16.76 11.15 -13.16
CA PRO A 79 -17.70 11.09 -12.04
C PRO A 79 -17.96 9.65 -11.60
N ALA A 80 -18.25 9.48 -10.31
CA ALA A 80 -18.77 8.21 -9.80
C ALA A 80 -20.25 8.08 -10.21
N PRO A 81 -20.65 7.07 -11.00
CA PRO A 81 -22.05 6.81 -11.31
C PRO A 81 -22.86 6.54 -10.03
N PRO A 82 -24.18 6.84 -9.97
CA PRO A 82 -25.00 6.60 -8.78
C PRO A 82 -24.90 5.18 -8.24
N LEU A 83 -24.99 4.16 -9.09
CA LEU A 83 -24.84 2.74 -8.70
C LEU A 83 -23.48 2.42 -8.08
N VAL A 84 -22.41 3.09 -8.52
CA VAL A 84 -21.08 2.95 -7.92
C VAL A 84 -21.06 3.55 -6.53
N SER A 85 -21.66 4.73 -6.35
CA SER A 85 -21.74 5.37 -5.03
C SER A 85 -22.57 4.54 -4.04
N GLU A 86 -23.68 3.96 -4.48
CA GLU A 86 -24.52 3.04 -3.68
C GLU A 86 -23.71 1.79 -3.27
N LEU A 87 -22.99 1.16 -4.21
CA LEU A 87 -22.13 0.01 -3.92
C LEU A 87 -21.07 0.34 -2.87
N VAL A 88 -20.39 1.48 -3.03
CA VAL A 88 -19.35 1.92 -2.08
C VAL A 88 -19.94 2.15 -0.68
N LEU A 89 -21.07 2.82 -0.58
CA LEU A 89 -21.74 3.07 0.71
C LEU A 89 -22.22 1.76 1.36
N ALA A 90 -22.82 0.87 0.59
CA ALA A 90 -23.26 -0.44 1.08
C ALA A 90 -22.07 -1.27 1.61
N ALA A 91 -20.98 -1.37 0.84
CA ALA A 91 -19.81 -2.11 1.24
C ALA A 91 -19.13 -1.52 2.50
N ARG A 92 -19.07 -0.20 2.64
CA ARG A 92 -18.60 0.46 3.87
C ARG A 92 -19.45 0.08 5.07
N SER A 93 -20.79 0.07 4.91
CA SER A 93 -21.71 -0.34 5.97
C SER A 93 -21.52 -1.81 6.34
N GLU A 94 -21.37 -2.71 5.37
CA GLU A 94 -21.16 -4.14 5.62
C GLU A 94 -19.87 -4.40 6.41
N ILE A 95 -18.75 -3.74 6.04
CA ILE A 95 -17.48 -3.86 6.77
C ILE A 95 -17.62 -3.28 8.18
N ARG A 96 -18.26 -2.13 8.33
CA ARG A 96 -18.57 -1.53 9.65
C ARG A 96 -19.37 -2.49 10.52
N ASP A 97 -20.42 -3.10 9.97
CA ASP A 97 -21.26 -4.05 10.71
C ASP A 97 -20.48 -5.28 11.15
N ALA A 98 -19.53 -5.75 10.32
CA ALA A 98 -18.62 -6.81 10.70
C ALA A 98 -17.66 -6.37 11.84
N ILE A 99 -17.06 -5.19 11.76
CA ILE A 99 -16.14 -4.66 12.79
C ILE A 99 -16.84 -4.57 14.16
N PHE A 100 -18.05 -4.03 14.19
CA PHE A 100 -18.81 -3.86 15.44
C PHE A 100 -19.62 -5.09 15.88
N GLY A 101 -19.45 -6.22 15.21
CA GLY A 101 -20.08 -7.49 15.57
C GLY A 101 -21.58 -7.56 15.30
N ARG A 102 -22.15 -6.65 14.50
CA ARG A 102 -23.53 -6.72 14.01
C ARG A 102 -23.70 -7.79 12.92
N ASP A 103 -22.62 -8.06 12.17
CA ASP A 103 -22.51 -9.21 11.28
C ASP A 103 -21.37 -10.13 11.73
N LEU A 104 -21.73 -11.24 12.35
CA LEU A 104 -20.81 -12.29 12.79
C LEU A 104 -20.74 -13.48 11.83
N ARG A 105 -21.56 -13.49 10.78
CA ARG A 105 -21.65 -14.63 9.85
C ARG A 105 -20.70 -14.50 8.68
N ARG A 106 -20.52 -13.29 8.17
CA ARG A 106 -19.66 -13.05 7.00
C ARG A 106 -18.24 -12.71 7.40
N THR A 107 -17.32 -13.20 6.59
CA THR A 107 -15.88 -12.90 6.73
C THR A 107 -15.48 -11.85 5.71
N VAL A 108 -14.73 -10.84 6.12
CA VAL A 108 -14.21 -9.80 5.21
C VAL A 108 -12.98 -10.34 4.49
N VAL A 109 -12.97 -10.29 3.17
CA VAL A 109 -11.83 -10.71 2.34
C VAL A 109 -11.43 -9.57 1.41
N ILE A 110 -10.21 -9.06 1.61
CA ILE A 110 -9.59 -8.06 0.74
C ILE A 110 -8.63 -8.79 -0.19
N VAL A 111 -8.98 -8.97 -1.47
CA VAL A 111 -8.23 -9.86 -2.39
C VAL A 111 -7.99 -9.18 -3.74
N GLY A 112 -6.78 -9.33 -4.29
CA GLY A 112 -6.42 -8.80 -5.60
C GLY A 112 -4.93 -8.50 -5.75
N PRO A 113 -4.54 -7.84 -6.85
CA PRO A 113 -3.13 -7.59 -7.18
C PRO A 113 -2.35 -6.90 -6.06
N CYS A 114 -1.08 -7.28 -5.91
CA CYS A 114 -0.15 -6.58 -5.00
C CYS A 114 -0.09 -5.09 -5.34
N SER A 115 -0.03 -4.77 -6.64
CA SER A 115 -0.20 -3.43 -7.20
C SER A 115 -0.79 -3.53 -8.61
N ILE A 116 -1.57 -2.53 -9.01
CA ILE A 116 -2.10 -2.43 -10.37
C ILE A 116 -1.13 -1.62 -11.21
N HIS A 117 -0.56 -2.25 -12.24
CA HIS A 117 0.26 -1.60 -13.28
C HIS A 117 -0.41 -1.70 -14.65
N ASP A 118 -1.33 -2.65 -14.82
CA ASP A 118 -2.13 -2.90 -16.01
C ASP A 118 -3.62 -2.80 -15.63
N PRO A 119 -4.28 -1.67 -15.96
CA PRO A 119 -5.71 -1.48 -15.69
C PRO A 119 -6.60 -2.54 -16.35
N ASP A 120 -6.30 -2.96 -17.59
CA ASP A 120 -7.12 -3.92 -18.32
C ASP A 120 -7.07 -5.31 -17.66
N ALA A 121 -5.89 -5.74 -17.22
CA ALA A 121 -5.76 -6.96 -16.45
C ALA A 121 -6.49 -6.87 -15.09
N ALA A 122 -6.49 -5.71 -14.44
CA ALA A 122 -7.22 -5.50 -13.19
C ALA A 122 -8.75 -5.55 -13.40
N ILE A 123 -9.27 -4.99 -14.49
CA ILE A 123 -10.70 -5.04 -14.84
C ILE A 123 -11.10 -6.49 -15.18
N GLU A 124 -10.26 -7.25 -15.90
CA GLU A 124 -10.51 -8.68 -16.14
C GLU A 124 -10.55 -9.47 -14.83
N TYR A 125 -9.59 -9.21 -13.91
CA TYR A 125 -9.60 -9.82 -12.58
C TYR A 125 -10.90 -9.50 -11.83
N ALA A 126 -11.34 -8.24 -11.84
CA ALA A 126 -12.59 -7.80 -11.23
C ALA A 126 -13.81 -8.52 -11.83
N SER A 127 -13.86 -8.70 -13.15
CA SER A 127 -14.95 -9.43 -13.81
C SER A 127 -15.06 -10.89 -13.34
N ARG A 128 -13.94 -11.56 -13.10
CA ARG A 128 -13.91 -12.90 -12.52
C ARG A 128 -14.32 -12.84 -11.05
N LEU A 129 -13.80 -11.89 -10.28
CA LEU A 129 -14.09 -11.74 -8.85
C LEU A 129 -15.56 -11.40 -8.58
N ALA A 130 -16.24 -10.67 -9.48
CA ALA A 130 -17.65 -10.38 -9.38
C ALA A 130 -18.54 -11.63 -9.28
N LYS A 131 -18.18 -12.68 -10.04
CA LYS A 131 -18.90 -13.98 -10.01
C LYS A 131 -18.74 -14.67 -8.66
N VAL A 132 -17.51 -14.74 -8.14
CA VAL A 132 -17.23 -15.33 -6.83
C VAL A 132 -17.93 -14.54 -5.73
N ARG A 133 -17.81 -13.19 -5.75
CA ARG A 133 -18.49 -12.30 -4.80
C ARG A 133 -20.00 -12.57 -4.76
N GLN A 134 -20.64 -12.69 -5.92
CA GLN A 134 -22.08 -12.98 -5.99
C GLN A 134 -22.42 -14.37 -5.43
N ALA A 135 -21.62 -15.37 -5.74
CA ALA A 135 -21.84 -16.75 -5.28
C ALA A 135 -21.61 -16.92 -3.76
N THR A 136 -20.73 -16.12 -3.18
CA THR A 136 -20.33 -16.24 -1.76
C THR A 136 -20.89 -15.15 -0.85
N ARG A 137 -21.78 -14.28 -1.36
CA ARG A 137 -22.27 -13.07 -0.68
C ARG A 137 -22.88 -13.29 0.70
N ASP A 138 -23.42 -14.48 0.97
CA ASP A 138 -24.03 -14.85 2.26
C ASP A 138 -23.00 -15.24 3.31
N ARG A 139 -21.73 -15.43 2.89
CA ARG A 139 -20.61 -15.87 3.72
C ARG A 139 -19.44 -14.90 3.73
N LEU A 140 -19.21 -14.19 2.61
CA LEU A 140 -18.07 -13.31 2.44
C LEU A 140 -18.52 -11.88 2.12
N ILE A 141 -17.76 -10.92 2.66
CA ILE A 141 -17.72 -9.52 2.22
C ILE A 141 -16.43 -9.38 1.40
N VAL A 142 -16.55 -9.50 0.07
CA VAL A 142 -15.40 -9.49 -0.83
C VAL A 142 -15.14 -8.08 -1.36
N ILE A 143 -13.93 -7.57 -1.13
CA ILE A 143 -13.43 -6.27 -1.57
C ILE A 143 -12.19 -6.51 -2.44
N MET A 144 -12.12 -5.90 -3.63
CA MET A 144 -10.92 -6.02 -4.46
C MET A 144 -9.81 -5.08 -3.99
N ARG A 145 -8.60 -5.64 -3.83
CA ARG A 145 -7.39 -4.82 -3.69
C ARG A 145 -7.13 -4.07 -4.99
N ALA A 146 -7.15 -2.73 -4.91
CA ALA A 146 -6.86 -1.83 -6.01
C ALA A 146 -5.78 -0.83 -5.57
N TYR A 147 -4.53 -1.30 -5.51
CA TYR A 147 -3.39 -0.53 -5.02
C TYR A 147 -2.66 0.12 -6.19
N PHE A 148 -2.73 1.44 -6.26
CA PHE A 148 -2.12 2.27 -7.30
C PHE A 148 -0.84 2.96 -6.86
N GLU A 149 -0.54 2.91 -5.57
CA GLU A 149 0.66 3.43 -4.93
C GLU A 149 1.41 2.29 -4.27
N LYS A 150 2.73 2.33 -4.32
CA LYS A 150 3.57 1.29 -3.73
C LYS A 150 4.69 1.90 -2.90
N PRO A 151 4.70 1.68 -1.56
CA PRO A 151 5.77 2.16 -0.71
C PRO A 151 7.07 1.44 -1.07
N ARG A 152 8.15 2.20 -1.26
CA ARG A 152 9.49 1.65 -1.57
C ARG A 152 10.43 1.92 -0.42
N THR A 153 11.23 0.92 -0.07
CA THR A 153 12.24 1.07 0.98
C THR A 153 13.39 1.97 0.53
N THR A 154 13.74 1.89 -0.76
CA THR A 154 14.80 2.70 -1.39
C THR A 154 14.24 3.40 -2.62
N VAL A 155 14.54 2.89 -3.82
CA VAL A 155 14.09 3.40 -5.10
C VAL A 155 13.31 2.33 -5.86
N GLY A 156 12.57 2.71 -6.89
CA GLY A 156 11.82 1.82 -7.76
C GLY A 156 10.49 2.42 -8.19
N TRP A 157 9.74 1.73 -9.02
CA TRP A 157 8.42 2.15 -9.47
C TRP A 157 7.47 2.33 -8.28
N LYS A 158 6.88 3.53 -8.18
CA LYS A 158 6.06 3.96 -7.02
C LYS A 158 4.56 3.67 -7.19
N GLY A 159 4.17 3.08 -8.31
CA GLY A 159 2.76 2.76 -8.59
C GLY A 159 2.21 3.49 -9.81
N LEU A 160 1.03 3.07 -10.25
CA LEU A 160 0.34 3.62 -11.42
C LEU A 160 0.04 5.12 -11.26
N SER A 161 -0.32 5.56 -10.04
CA SER A 161 -0.59 6.98 -9.78
C SER A 161 0.63 7.87 -10.01
N ASN A 162 1.83 7.32 -9.83
CA ASN A 162 3.07 8.09 -9.91
C ASN A 162 3.77 7.99 -11.27
N ASP A 163 3.72 6.81 -11.91
CA ASP A 163 4.40 6.53 -13.18
C ASP A 163 3.56 5.54 -13.99
N PRO A 164 2.47 6.05 -14.63
CA PRO A 164 1.48 5.21 -15.31
C PRO A 164 1.98 4.56 -16.60
N GLN A 165 3.06 5.08 -17.21
CA GLN A 165 3.65 4.55 -18.43
C GLN A 165 4.79 3.55 -18.16
N LEU A 166 5.22 3.39 -16.91
CA LEU A 166 6.39 2.57 -16.54
C LEU A 166 7.67 3.02 -17.26
N ASP A 167 7.82 4.31 -17.54
CA ASP A 167 8.95 4.85 -18.30
C ASP A 167 9.80 5.86 -17.53
N GLY A 168 9.40 6.13 -16.27
CA GLY A 168 10.06 7.10 -15.38
C GLY A 168 9.72 8.55 -15.71
N SER A 169 8.71 8.80 -16.55
CA SER A 169 8.20 10.16 -16.85
C SER A 169 7.55 10.79 -15.62
N CYS A 170 7.02 9.97 -14.71
CA CYS A 170 6.32 10.41 -13.51
C CYS A 170 5.15 11.37 -13.80
N ASP A 171 4.37 11.08 -14.86
CA ASP A 171 3.16 11.82 -15.19
C ASP A 171 2.03 11.51 -14.21
N ILE A 172 2.12 12.14 -13.02
CA ILE A 172 1.18 11.94 -11.91
C ILE A 172 -0.24 12.36 -12.31
N GLY A 173 -0.38 13.41 -13.14
CA GLY A 173 -1.68 13.87 -13.59
C GLY A 173 -2.46 12.80 -14.37
N THR A 174 -1.80 12.14 -15.31
CA THR A 174 -2.34 10.97 -16.03
C THR A 174 -2.52 9.78 -15.09
N GLY A 175 -1.58 9.55 -14.17
CA GLY A 175 -1.65 8.44 -13.21
C GLY A 175 -2.89 8.50 -12.31
N LEU A 176 -3.22 9.68 -11.77
CA LEU A 176 -4.41 9.88 -10.94
C LEU A 176 -5.72 9.65 -11.73
N ARG A 177 -5.78 10.10 -13.00
CA ARG A 177 -6.94 9.83 -13.89
C ARG A 177 -7.09 8.34 -14.16
N ARG A 178 -6.01 7.65 -14.55
CA ARG A 178 -6.04 6.20 -14.79
C ARG A 178 -6.44 5.40 -13.56
N ALA A 179 -5.93 5.77 -12.38
CA ALA A 179 -6.34 5.13 -11.13
C ALA A 179 -7.84 5.31 -10.88
N ARG A 180 -8.37 6.52 -11.10
CA ARG A 180 -9.79 6.80 -10.91
C ARG A 180 -10.67 6.08 -11.95
N GLU A 181 -10.29 6.09 -13.24
CA GLU A 181 -10.98 5.35 -14.31
C GLU A 181 -11.06 3.85 -13.98
N THR A 182 -9.94 3.27 -13.56
CA THR A 182 -9.87 1.86 -13.16
C THR A 182 -10.81 1.56 -11.99
N LEU A 183 -10.84 2.43 -10.96
CA LEU A 183 -11.75 2.28 -9.83
C LEU A 183 -13.22 2.36 -10.24
N VAL A 184 -13.58 3.32 -11.11
CA VAL A 184 -14.96 3.43 -11.64
C VAL A 184 -15.33 2.16 -12.39
N ALA A 185 -14.46 1.66 -13.27
CA ALA A 185 -14.71 0.45 -14.07
C ALA A 185 -14.88 -0.80 -13.18
N ILE A 186 -14.01 -1.00 -12.18
CA ILE A 186 -14.11 -2.13 -11.26
C ILE A 186 -15.40 -2.06 -10.42
N ASN A 187 -15.71 -0.90 -9.84
CA ASN A 187 -16.94 -0.72 -9.07
C ASN A 187 -18.19 -0.90 -9.93
N ALA A 188 -18.17 -0.49 -11.21
CA ALA A 188 -19.30 -0.70 -12.14
C ALA A 188 -19.59 -2.18 -12.43
N LEU A 189 -18.60 -3.07 -12.25
CA LEU A 189 -18.79 -4.53 -12.29
C LEU A 189 -19.43 -5.09 -11.00
N GLY A 190 -19.78 -4.22 -10.05
CA GLY A 190 -20.34 -4.63 -8.76
C GLY A 190 -19.27 -5.13 -7.77
N VAL A 191 -18.01 -4.78 -7.94
CA VAL A 191 -16.90 -5.18 -7.08
C VAL A 191 -16.37 -3.95 -6.32
N PRO A 192 -16.64 -3.83 -5.01
CA PRO A 192 -16.14 -2.72 -4.21
C PRO A 192 -14.61 -2.80 -4.06
N CYS A 193 -13.95 -1.64 -4.01
CA CYS A 193 -12.50 -1.52 -4.01
C CYS A 193 -11.94 -1.10 -2.65
N GLY A 194 -10.73 -1.61 -2.35
CA GLY A 194 -9.91 -1.19 -1.22
C GLY A 194 -8.49 -0.85 -1.67
N SER A 195 -7.88 0.20 -1.07
CA SER A 195 -6.54 0.64 -1.43
C SER A 195 -5.68 0.97 -0.22
N GLU A 196 -4.35 1.08 -0.40
CA GLU A 196 -3.46 1.69 0.58
C GLU A 196 -3.45 3.20 0.37
N MET A 197 -3.61 3.96 1.46
CA MET A 197 -3.44 5.41 1.44
C MET A 197 -2.00 5.73 1.80
N LEU A 198 -1.20 6.00 0.78
CA LEU A 198 0.24 6.26 0.93
C LEU A 198 0.55 7.76 0.85
N ASP A 199 0.13 8.43 -0.22
CA ASP A 199 0.25 9.88 -0.33
C ASP A 199 -0.94 10.56 0.36
N PRO A 200 -0.71 11.56 1.26
CA PRO A 200 -1.78 12.23 1.98
C PRO A 200 -2.76 13.03 1.11
N ILE A 201 -2.39 13.34 -0.13
CA ILE A 201 -3.22 14.11 -1.07
C ILE A 201 -4.08 13.20 -1.95
N THR A 202 -3.58 12.03 -2.32
CA THR A 202 -4.28 11.05 -3.18
C THR A 202 -5.73 10.75 -2.76
N PRO A 203 -6.08 10.66 -1.45
CA PRO A 203 -7.47 10.44 -1.04
C PRO A 203 -8.46 11.45 -1.62
N GLN A 204 -8.06 12.72 -1.81
CA GLN A 204 -8.94 13.74 -2.37
C GLN A 204 -9.40 13.42 -3.80
N TYR A 205 -8.63 12.61 -4.54
CA TYR A 205 -8.93 12.21 -5.92
C TYR A 205 -9.75 10.92 -6.02
N VAL A 206 -9.62 9.99 -5.06
CA VAL A 206 -10.14 8.61 -5.22
C VAL A 206 -10.99 8.09 -4.07
N ALA A 207 -11.03 8.75 -2.91
CA ALA A 207 -11.68 8.21 -1.71
C ALA A 207 -13.18 7.95 -1.88
N ASP A 208 -13.86 8.67 -2.76
CA ASP A 208 -15.28 8.46 -3.08
C ASP A 208 -15.57 7.12 -3.79
N LEU A 209 -14.54 6.45 -4.31
CA LEU A 209 -14.61 5.16 -5.01
C LEU A 209 -14.09 3.99 -4.17
N LEU A 210 -13.69 4.23 -2.92
CA LEU A 210 -13.09 3.22 -2.05
C LEU A 210 -14.03 2.81 -0.91
N SER A 211 -14.15 1.51 -0.71
CA SER A 211 -14.96 0.91 0.35
C SER A 211 -14.15 0.53 1.59
N TRP A 212 -12.85 0.38 1.45
CA TRP A 212 -11.89 0.08 2.51
C TRP A 212 -10.55 0.72 2.21
N ALA A 213 -9.78 1.02 3.25
CA ALA A 213 -8.41 1.51 3.11
C ALA A 213 -7.46 0.86 4.09
N SER A 214 -6.15 0.91 3.81
CA SER A 214 -5.11 0.57 4.77
C SER A 214 -4.06 1.66 4.89
N ILE A 215 -3.44 1.72 6.07
CA ILE A 215 -2.14 2.37 6.28
C ILE A 215 -1.09 1.27 6.36
N GLY A 216 -0.08 1.37 5.50
CA GLY A 216 0.97 0.37 5.35
C GLY A 216 1.92 0.33 6.54
N ALA A 217 2.68 -0.77 6.65
CA ALA A 217 3.63 -0.98 7.76
C ALA A 217 4.72 0.09 7.86
N ARG A 218 5.09 0.75 6.74
CA ARG A 218 6.10 1.81 6.73
C ARG A 218 5.56 3.17 7.14
N THR A 219 4.25 3.33 7.13
CA THR A 219 3.56 4.61 7.37
C THR A 219 2.68 4.60 8.61
N THR A 220 2.46 3.45 9.24
CA THR A 220 1.65 3.31 10.46
C THR A 220 2.20 4.13 11.63
N GLU A 221 3.52 4.38 11.70
CA GLU A 221 4.13 5.24 12.72
C GLU A 221 4.01 6.74 12.42
N SER A 222 3.72 7.10 11.16
CA SER A 222 3.65 8.50 10.73
C SER A 222 2.44 9.22 11.31
N GLN A 223 2.66 10.32 12.01
CA GLN A 223 1.61 11.21 12.51
C GLN A 223 0.69 11.67 11.38
N THR A 224 1.23 12.13 10.26
CA THR A 224 0.47 12.61 9.09
C THR A 224 -0.51 11.55 8.57
N HIS A 225 -0.10 10.27 8.52
CA HIS A 225 -0.98 9.20 8.06
C HIS A 225 -2.07 8.85 9.07
N ARG A 226 -1.79 8.94 10.37
CA ARG A 226 -2.78 8.74 11.44
C ARG A 226 -3.83 9.85 11.43
N GLU A 227 -3.41 11.10 11.26
CA GLU A 227 -4.28 12.27 11.13
C GLU A 227 -5.14 12.17 9.86
N MET A 228 -4.54 11.85 8.71
CA MET A 228 -5.27 11.59 7.46
C MET A 228 -6.33 10.50 7.67
N ALA A 229 -5.96 9.38 8.29
CA ALA A 229 -6.86 8.25 8.54
C ALA A 229 -8.08 8.63 9.39
N SER A 230 -7.94 9.59 10.32
CA SER A 230 -9.03 10.11 11.15
C SER A 230 -10.15 10.79 10.35
N GLY A 231 -9.84 11.25 9.14
CA GLY A 231 -10.79 11.94 8.26
C GLY A 231 -11.32 11.10 7.10
N LEU A 232 -10.80 9.87 6.90
CA LEU A 232 -11.28 9.00 5.82
C LEU A 232 -12.69 8.49 6.09
N SER A 233 -13.46 8.38 5.02
CA SER A 233 -14.90 8.01 5.10
C SER A 233 -15.16 6.51 5.04
N MET A 234 -14.12 5.69 4.86
CA MET A 234 -14.20 4.23 4.81
C MET A 234 -13.55 3.59 6.02
N PRO A 235 -13.91 2.33 6.34
CA PRO A 235 -13.17 1.51 7.29
C PRO A 235 -11.70 1.40 6.93
N ILE A 236 -10.82 1.49 7.96
CA ILE A 236 -9.37 1.54 7.76
C ILE A 236 -8.63 0.53 8.62
N GLY A 237 -7.71 -0.21 7.98
CA GLY A 237 -6.83 -1.17 8.62
C GLY A 237 -5.40 -0.64 8.79
N PHE A 238 -4.86 -0.70 10.01
CA PHE A 238 -3.48 -0.33 10.31
C PHE A 238 -2.61 -1.59 10.34
N LYS A 239 -1.62 -1.68 9.45
CA LYS A 239 -0.70 -2.82 9.42
C LYS A 239 0.30 -2.73 10.58
N THR A 240 0.62 -3.88 11.20
CA THR A 240 1.75 -4.01 12.13
C THR A 240 3.05 -3.54 11.48
N GLY A 241 4.01 -3.13 12.28
CA GLY A 241 5.32 -2.64 11.81
C GLY A 241 6.01 -3.60 10.83
N THR A 242 7.03 -3.14 10.14
CA THR A 242 7.80 -4.00 9.21
C THR A 242 8.57 -5.11 9.92
N ASP A 243 8.84 -4.94 11.20
CA ASP A 243 9.41 -5.92 12.14
C ASP A 243 8.35 -6.87 12.73
N GLY A 244 7.06 -6.61 12.51
CA GLY A 244 5.92 -7.34 13.06
C GLY A 244 5.38 -6.76 14.36
N SER A 245 5.96 -5.65 14.87
CA SER A 245 5.54 -5.01 16.12
C SER A 245 4.11 -4.53 16.09
N LEU A 246 3.39 -4.73 17.21
CA LEU A 246 1.97 -4.41 17.35
C LEU A 246 1.74 -2.97 17.82
N ASP A 247 2.66 -2.39 18.60
CA ASP A 247 2.49 -1.07 19.21
C ASP A 247 2.22 0.06 18.19
N PRO A 248 2.93 0.15 17.06
CA PRO A 248 2.65 1.18 16.06
C PRO A 248 1.22 1.18 15.55
N CYS A 249 0.65 0.00 15.28
CA CYS A 249 -0.70 -0.08 14.74
C CYS A 249 -1.79 0.14 15.81
N VAL A 250 -1.57 -0.27 17.06
CA VAL A 250 -2.47 0.03 18.17
C VAL A 250 -2.48 1.54 18.44
N ASN A 251 -1.31 2.18 18.48
CA ASN A 251 -1.20 3.63 18.65
C ASN A 251 -1.87 4.38 17.48
N ALA A 252 -1.73 3.89 16.24
CA ALA A 252 -2.38 4.46 15.07
C ALA A 252 -3.91 4.31 15.14
N LEU A 253 -4.40 3.15 15.60
CA LEU A 253 -5.82 2.89 15.82
C LEU A 253 -6.41 3.84 16.88
N ILE A 254 -5.71 4.11 17.99
CA ILE A 254 -6.12 5.09 19.00
C ILE A 254 -6.16 6.48 18.35
N SER A 255 -5.04 6.92 17.77
CA SER A 255 -4.91 8.26 17.18
C SER A 255 -5.99 8.53 16.13
N ALA A 256 -6.17 7.65 15.17
CA ALA A 256 -7.17 7.82 14.11
C ALA A 256 -8.62 7.85 14.62
N GLY A 257 -8.88 7.34 15.80
CA GLY A 257 -10.18 7.42 16.46
C GLY A 257 -10.53 8.81 17.03
N HIS A 258 -9.56 9.73 17.10
CA HIS A 258 -9.73 11.05 17.64
C HIS A 258 -9.83 12.13 16.55
N ALA A 259 -10.35 13.29 16.93
CA ALA A 259 -10.39 14.47 16.08
C ALA A 259 -8.99 15.09 15.92
N HIS A 260 -8.68 15.55 14.71
CA HIS A 260 -7.39 16.18 14.38
C HIS A 260 -7.55 17.45 13.54
N HIS A 261 -6.50 18.28 13.53
CA HIS A 261 -6.35 19.44 12.67
C HIS A 261 -4.97 19.35 12.02
N PHE A 262 -4.90 19.28 10.69
CA PHE A 262 -3.64 19.12 9.96
C PHE A 262 -3.66 19.84 8.61
N LEU A 263 -2.48 19.96 7.99
CA LEU A 263 -2.34 20.58 6.68
C LEU A 263 -2.73 19.56 5.58
N GLY A 264 -3.57 19.98 4.65
CA GLY A 264 -3.97 19.19 3.50
C GLY A 264 -4.44 20.08 2.37
N ILE A 265 -5.14 19.53 1.40
CA ILE A 265 -5.79 20.27 0.31
C ILE A 265 -7.31 20.07 0.36
N ASN A 266 -8.07 21.08 -0.09
CA ASN A 266 -9.50 20.97 -0.30
C ASN A 266 -9.81 20.44 -1.73
N ALA A 267 -11.09 20.39 -2.08
CA ALA A 267 -11.53 19.92 -3.41
C ALA A 267 -11.01 20.79 -4.58
N ASP A 268 -10.67 22.03 -4.33
CA ASP A 268 -10.12 22.98 -5.31
C ASP A 268 -8.58 22.92 -5.41
N GLY A 269 -7.93 21.98 -4.69
CA GLY A 269 -6.48 21.84 -4.64
C GLY A 269 -5.79 22.92 -3.79
N VAL A 270 -6.55 23.73 -3.06
CA VAL A 270 -6.01 24.81 -2.22
C VAL A 270 -5.56 24.25 -0.88
N THR A 271 -4.34 24.58 -0.46
CA THR A 271 -3.80 24.24 0.85
C THR A 271 -4.74 24.74 1.95
N SER A 272 -5.13 23.85 2.85
CA SER A 272 -6.18 24.10 3.84
C SER A 272 -5.86 23.41 5.17
N VAL A 273 -6.41 23.96 6.25
CA VAL A 273 -6.49 23.22 7.51
C VAL A 273 -7.64 22.22 7.40
N VAL A 274 -7.31 20.94 7.45
CA VAL A 274 -8.30 19.85 7.48
C VAL A 274 -8.68 19.58 8.93
N GLN A 275 -9.98 19.60 9.22
CA GLN A 275 -10.53 19.28 10.54
C GLN A 275 -11.31 17.97 10.45
N THR A 276 -11.03 17.02 11.33
CA THR A 276 -11.65 15.70 11.35
C THR A 276 -12.40 15.45 12.66
N ARG A 277 -13.27 14.43 12.66
CA ARG A 277 -14.00 13.97 13.87
C ARG A 277 -13.37 12.75 14.52
N GLY A 278 -12.42 12.11 13.86
CA GLY A 278 -12.00 10.75 14.14
C GLY A 278 -12.78 9.73 13.29
N ASN A 279 -12.11 8.63 12.94
CA ASN A 279 -12.69 7.51 12.21
C ASN A 279 -13.05 6.38 13.18
N PRO A 280 -14.33 6.08 13.41
CA PRO A 280 -14.73 4.98 14.27
C PRO A 280 -14.46 3.61 13.65
N ASP A 281 -14.44 3.52 12.32
CA ASP A 281 -14.39 2.26 11.55
C ASP A 281 -12.93 1.85 11.31
N ARG A 282 -12.25 1.39 12.34
CA ARG A 282 -10.81 1.10 12.31
C ARG A 282 -10.51 -0.29 12.85
N HIS A 283 -9.44 -0.92 12.34
CA HIS A 283 -8.99 -2.24 12.79
C HIS A 283 -7.48 -2.42 12.59
N VAL A 284 -6.92 -3.49 13.16
CA VAL A 284 -5.53 -3.89 13.01
C VAL A 284 -5.39 -4.92 11.88
N VAL A 285 -4.26 -4.88 11.17
CA VAL A 285 -3.87 -5.88 10.18
C VAL A 285 -2.54 -6.50 10.58
N LEU A 286 -2.57 -7.76 11.00
CA LEU A 286 -1.38 -8.55 11.29
C LEU A 286 -0.72 -8.97 9.98
N ARG A 287 0.51 -8.49 9.71
CA ARG A 287 1.22 -8.75 8.46
C ARG A 287 2.50 -9.57 8.60
N GLY A 288 2.87 -9.93 9.86
CA GLY A 288 4.16 -10.53 10.15
C GLY A 288 5.33 -9.56 10.02
N GLY A 289 6.48 -9.98 10.46
CA GLY A 289 7.76 -9.27 10.37
C GLY A 289 8.85 -10.22 9.90
N ALA A 290 9.92 -10.39 10.69
CA ALA A 290 10.90 -11.45 10.51
C ALA A 290 10.26 -12.83 10.75
N ASN A 291 9.29 -12.89 11.67
CA ASN A 291 8.48 -14.06 11.95
C ASN A 291 7.00 -13.78 11.61
N PRO A 292 6.22 -14.81 11.26
CA PRO A 292 4.78 -14.74 11.19
C PRO A 292 4.15 -14.29 12.52
N ASN A 293 2.99 -13.63 12.47
CA ASN A 293 2.23 -13.19 13.65
C ASN A 293 0.72 -13.46 13.54
N TYR A 294 0.35 -14.58 12.94
CA TYR A 294 -1.04 -15.02 12.75
C TYR A 294 -1.43 -16.22 13.60
N GLY A 295 -0.50 -16.75 14.41
CA GLY A 295 -0.78 -17.88 15.29
C GLY A 295 -1.82 -17.53 16.38
N PRO A 296 -2.44 -18.54 17.03
CA PRO A 296 -3.46 -18.31 18.04
C PRO A 296 -3.01 -17.39 19.19
N GLU A 297 -1.76 -17.50 19.63
CA GLU A 297 -1.22 -16.64 20.69
C GLU A 297 -0.95 -15.21 20.21
N ASP A 298 -0.50 -15.03 18.97
CA ASP A 298 -0.32 -13.71 18.38
C ASP A 298 -1.66 -12.97 18.24
N VAL A 299 -2.69 -13.68 17.75
CA VAL A 299 -4.05 -13.16 17.62
C VAL A 299 -4.64 -12.82 18.98
N LYS A 300 -4.43 -13.65 19.99
CA LYS A 300 -4.86 -13.41 21.38
C LYS A 300 -4.18 -12.20 21.99
N LEU A 301 -2.87 -12.04 21.80
CA LEU A 301 -2.12 -10.87 22.25
C LEU A 301 -2.65 -9.60 21.57
N ALA A 302 -2.80 -9.62 20.24
CA ALA A 302 -3.34 -8.50 19.49
C ALA A 302 -4.76 -8.13 19.95
N ALA A 303 -5.61 -9.13 20.16
CA ALA A 303 -6.97 -8.94 20.68
C ALA A 303 -6.99 -8.24 22.04
N ALA A 304 -6.15 -8.68 22.98
CA ALA A 304 -6.05 -8.07 24.31
C ALA A 304 -5.61 -6.60 24.25
N ARG A 305 -4.61 -6.29 23.38
CA ARG A 305 -4.11 -4.93 23.17
C ARG A 305 -5.16 -4.02 22.54
N VAL A 306 -5.88 -4.51 21.53
CA VAL A 306 -6.95 -3.74 20.89
C VAL A 306 -8.14 -3.54 21.83
N ALA A 307 -8.57 -4.57 22.56
CA ALA A 307 -9.66 -4.46 23.52
C ALA A 307 -9.37 -3.42 24.63
N SER A 308 -8.11 -3.28 25.05
CA SER A 308 -7.69 -2.25 26.01
C SER A 308 -7.70 -0.84 25.38
N ALA A 309 -7.39 -0.72 24.10
CA ALA A 309 -7.23 0.56 23.40
C ALA A 309 -8.54 1.08 22.78
N ALA A 310 -9.41 0.19 22.33
CA ALA A 310 -10.66 0.48 21.66
C ALA A 310 -11.68 -0.64 21.93
N PRO A 311 -12.30 -0.63 23.12
CA PRO A 311 -13.19 -1.70 23.60
C PRO A 311 -14.50 -1.81 22.81
N ASP A 312 -14.82 -0.83 21.99
CA ASP A 312 -15.97 -0.80 21.09
C ASP A 312 -15.82 -1.69 19.85
N LEU A 313 -14.60 -2.12 19.54
CA LEU A 313 -14.28 -2.93 18.35
C LEU A 313 -14.38 -4.43 18.68
N VAL A 314 -15.36 -5.12 18.10
CA VAL A 314 -15.64 -6.54 18.37
C VAL A 314 -14.79 -7.45 17.48
N ARG A 315 -14.75 -7.19 16.16
CA ARG A 315 -13.95 -7.93 15.19
C ARG A 315 -12.88 -6.99 14.62
N SER A 316 -11.77 -6.92 15.31
CA SER A 316 -10.79 -5.88 15.11
C SER A 316 -9.45 -6.35 14.52
N ILE A 317 -9.31 -7.64 14.24
CA ILE A 317 -8.08 -8.25 13.74
C ILE A 317 -8.30 -8.85 12.34
N MET A 318 -7.63 -8.29 11.36
CA MET A 318 -7.50 -8.88 10.03
C MET A 318 -6.09 -9.48 9.89
N VAL A 319 -5.94 -10.55 9.14
CA VAL A 319 -4.64 -11.17 8.85
C VAL A 319 -4.29 -10.94 7.39
N ASP A 320 -3.16 -10.28 7.16
CA ASP A 320 -2.50 -10.22 5.85
C ASP A 320 -1.75 -11.55 5.64
N THR A 321 -2.24 -12.38 4.73
CA THR A 321 -1.70 -13.71 4.48
C THR A 321 -0.40 -13.69 3.68
N SER A 322 -0.06 -12.53 3.09
CA SER A 322 1.18 -12.28 2.36
C SER A 322 2.31 -11.79 3.29
N HIS A 323 3.31 -11.13 2.74
CA HIS A 323 4.39 -10.43 3.44
C HIS A 323 5.15 -11.30 4.47
N GLY A 324 5.26 -10.87 5.72
CA GLY A 324 5.94 -11.62 6.78
C GLY A 324 5.23 -12.90 7.15
N ASN A 325 3.91 -12.93 7.09
CA ASN A 325 3.13 -14.11 7.44
C ASN A 325 3.33 -15.29 6.45
N SER A 326 3.56 -15.01 5.18
CA SER A 326 3.95 -16.01 4.18
C SER A 326 5.47 -16.16 4.02
N MET A 327 6.28 -15.46 4.84
CA MET A 327 7.73 -15.35 4.66
C MET A 327 8.11 -14.88 3.25
N ARG A 328 7.27 -14.02 2.64
CA ARG A 328 7.37 -13.47 1.27
C ARG A 328 7.31 -14.51 0.14
N ASP A 329 6.85 -15.72 0.43
CA ASP A 329 6.51 -16.73 -0.57
C ASP A 329 4.98 -16.78 -0.74
N TRP A 330 4.48 -16.32 -1.89
CA TRP A 330 3.04 -16.25 -2.18
C TRP A 330 2.36 -17.61 -2.11
N ARG A 331 3.08 -18.71 -2.38
CA ARG A 331 2.55 -20.10 -2.33
C ARG A 331 2.12 -20.51 -0.92
N ARG A 332 2.60 -19.78 0.11
CA ARG A 332 2.27 -20.04 1.52
C ARG A 332 0.99 -19.34 1.98
N GLN A 333 0.46 -18.36 1.20
CA GLN A 333 -0.76 -17.66 1.58
C GLN A 333 -1.95 -18.59 1.86
N PRO A 334 -2.23 -19.66 1.07
CA PRO A 334 -3.32 -20.59 1.37
C PRO A 334 -3.16 -21.28 2.72
N ALA A 335 -1.95 -21.69 3.10
CA ALA A 335 -1.69 -22.31 4.40
C ALA A 335 -1.93 -21.34 5.56
N VAL A 336 -1.50 -20.07 5.44
CA VAL A 336 -1.80 -19.01 6.41
C VAL A 336 -3.31 -18.82 6.52
N CYS A 337 -4.01 -18.76 5.40
CA CYS A 337 -5.46 -18.57 5.34
C CYS A 337 -6.19 -19.70 6.06
N ARG A 338 -5.83 -20.97 5.81
CA ARG A 338 -6.43 -22.15 6.45
C ARG A 338 -6.20 -22.15 7.96
N SER A 339 -5.00 -21.83 8.42
CA SER A 339 -4.71 -21.72 9.86
C SER A 339 -5.58 -20.66 10.56
N VAL A 340 -5.77 -19.51 9.93
CA VAL A 340 -6.64 -18.45 10.48
C VAL A 340 -8.12 -18.87 10.41
N LEU A 341 -8.55 -19.55 9.34
CA LEU A 341 -9.91 -20.08 9.19
C LEU A 341 -10.23 -21.14 10.27
N GLU A 342 -9.27 -21.99 10.62
CA GLU A 342 -9.39 -22.95 11.72
C GLU A 342 -9.60 -22.23 13.06
N GLN A 343 -8.86 -21.15 13.34
CA GLN A 343 -9.07 -20.34 14.53
C GLN A 343 -10.47 -19.70 14.56
N MET A 344 -10.97 -19.20 13.42
CA MET A 344 -12.34 -18.67 13.32
C MET A 344 -13.39 -19.76 13.59
N ARG A 345 -13.21 -20.96 13.02
CA ARG A 345 -14.08 -22.13 13.26
C ARG A 345 -14.02 -22.62 14.71
N ALA A 346 -12.86 -22.50 15.36
CA ALA A 346 -12.69 -22.77 16.80
C ALA A 346 -13.28 -21.70 17.73
N GLY A 347 -13.90 -20.63 17.17
CA GLY A 347 -14.62 -19.61 17.94
C GLY A 347 -13.82 -18.34 18.20
N GLN A 348 -12.71 -18.10 17.52
CA GLN A 348 -11.95 -16.83 17.65
C GLN A 348 -12.70 -15.69 16.95
N ARG A 349 -13.60 -15.03 17.68
CA ARG A 349 -14.53 -14.05 17.13
C ARG A 349 -13.89 -12.68 16.82
N VAL A 350 -12.70 -12.40 17.35
CA VAL A 350 -12.01 -11.13 17.10
C VAL A 350 -11.49 -11.01 15.66
N LEU A 351 -11.33 -12.14 14.97
CA LEU A 351 -10.87 -12.19 13.59
C LEU A 351 -11.93 -11.65 12.65
N LEU A 352 -11.59 -10.55 11.94
CA LEU A 352 -12.43 -9.89 10.96
C LEU A 352 -12.38 -10.59 9.60
N GLY A 353 -11.17 -11.04 9.20
CA GLY A 353 -10.97 -11.68 7.91
C GLY A 353 -9.52 -11.64 7.41
N PHE A 354 -9.39 -11.62 6.09
CA PHE A 354 -8.13 -11.86 5.37
C PHE A 354 -7.79 -10.73 4.41
N LEU A 355 -6.49 -10.55 4.18
CA LEU A 355 -5.95 -9.78 3.09
C LEU A 355 -5.04 -10.71 2.26
N LEU A 356 -5.35 -10.87 0.96
CA LEU A 356 -4.72 -11.82 0.03
C LEU A 356 -4.13 -11.06 -1.16
N GLU A 357 -2.89 -11.39 -1.53
CA GLU A 357 -2.27 -10.91 -2.78
C GLU A 357 -2.45 -11.96 -3.89
N SER A 358 -3.21 -11.59 -4.91
CA SER A 358 -3.64 -12.46 -6.00
C SER A 358 -3.68 -11.70 -7.32
N ASN A 359 -3.38 -12.37 -8.44
CA ASN A 359 -3.51 -11.79 -9.78
C ASN A 359 -4.03 -12.86 -10.76
N LEU A 360 -4.18 -12.50 -12.06
CA LEU A 360 -4.59 -13.46 -13.09
C LEU A 360 -3.59 -14.60 -13.25
N VAL A 361 -2.29 -14.27 -13.20
CA VAL A 361 -1.18 -15.21 -13.31
C VAL A 361 -0.40 -15.20 -12.00
N GLU A 362 -0.01 -16.38 -11.52
CA GLU A 362 0.76 -16.55 -10.30
C GLU A 362 2.18 -15.98 -10.39
N GLY A 363 2.74 -15.64 -9.23
CA GLY A 363 4.12 -15.25 -9.09
C GLY A 363 4.37 -13.76 -9.28
N ARG A 364 5.58 -13.44 -9.71
CA ARG A 364 6.05 -12.10 -10.01
C ARG A 364 7.03 -12.12 -11.19
N GLN A 365 7.17 -10.99 -11.84
CA GLN A 365 8.17 -10.74 -12.87
C GLN A 365 8.93 -9.46 -12.55
N ASP A 366 10.18 -9.39 -12.99
CA ASP A 366 10.98 -8.18 -12.86
C ASP A 366 10.68 -7.26 -14.05
N TRP A 367 10.32 -6.02 -13.75
CA TRP A 367 10.13 -5.03 -14.79
C TRP A 367 11.46 -4.44 -15.24
N GLN A 368 11.64 -4.39 -16.55
CA GLN A 368 12.75 -3.70 -17.22
C GLN A 368 12.19 -2.90 -18.40
N ARG A 369 12.69 -1.67 -18.59
CA ARG A 369 12.24 -0.82 -19.68
C ARG A 369 12.49 -1.49 -21.05
N GLY A 370 11.45 -1.55 -21.89
CA GLY A 370 11.51 -2.14 -23.23
C GLY A 370 11.35 -3.68 -23.25
N VAL A 371 11.16 -4.33 -22.11
CA VAL A 371 10.84 -5.75 -22.04
C VAL A 371 9.34 -5.92 -21.90
N ALA A 372 8.75 -6.76 -22.76
CA ALA A 372 7.34 -7.08 -22.70
C ALA A 372 7.00 -7.82 -21.39
N LEU A 373 5.93 -7.37 -20.72
CA LEU A 373 5.45 -7.98 -19.50
C LEU A 373 4.44 -9.09 -19.80
N THR A 374 4.46 -10.16 -19.00
CA THR A 374 3.40 -11.15 -18.95
C THR A 374 2.15 -10.49 -18.35
N ARG A 375 1.07 -10.39 -19.14
CA ARG A 375 -0.17 -9.77 -18.72
C ARG A 375 -0.76 -10.47 -17.50
N GLY A 376 -1.18 -9.71 -16.50
CA GLY A 376 -1.77 -10.24 -15.27
C GLY A 376 -0.80 -10.90 -14.30
N MET A 377 0.52 -10.78 -14.51
CA MET A 377 1.54 -11.17 -13.53
C MET A 377 2.09 -9.95 -12.80
N SER A 378 2.27 -10.04 -11.49
CA SER A 378 2.73 -8.93 -10.65
C SER A 378 4.15 -8.47 -11.02
N ILE A 379 4.38 -7.15 -11.02
CA ILE A 379 5.72 -6.53 -11.14
C ILE A 379 6.27 -6.06 -9.77
N THR A 380 5.59 -6.40 -8.69
CA THR A 380 6.00 -6.08 -7.32
C THR A 380 6.13 -7.37 -6.50
N ASP A 381 5.33 -7.60 -5.45
CA ASP A 381 5.44 -8.85 -4.69
C ASP A 381 4.68 -9.98 -5.42
N GLY A 382 5.09 -11.24 -5.18
CA GLY A 382 4.47 -12.41 -5.78
C GLY A 382 3.02 -12.59 -5.33
N CYS A 383 2.15 -12.97 -6.26
CA CYS A 383 0.72 -13.15 -6.05
C CYS A 383 0.30 -14.60 -6.30
N LEU A 384 -0.79 -15.05 -5.67
CA LEU A 384 -1.51 -16.26 -6.06
C LEU A 384 -2.08 -16.09 -7.48
N GLY A 385 -2.19 -17.17 -8.24
CA GLY A 385 -2.91 -17.19 -9.50
C GLY A 385 -4.42 -17.24 -9.29
N TRP A 386 -5.18 -16.92 -10.35
CA TRP A 386 -6.64 -16.85 -10.26
C TRP A 386 -7.27 -18.18 -9.82
N ALA A 387 -6.88 -19.30 -10.43
CA ALA A 387 -7.51 -20.60 -10.15
C ALA A 387 -7.41 -21.00 -8.66
N GLU A 388 -6.22 -20.80 -8.06
CA GLU A 388 -6.00 -21.08 -6.65
C GLU A 388 -6.76 -20.09 -5.76
N THR A 389 -6.81 -18.82 -6.17
CA THR A 389 -7.57 -17.79 -5.44
C THR A 389 -9.06 -18.09 -5.42
N GLU A 390 -9.64 -18.44 -6.56
CA GLU A 390 -11.06 -18.80 -6.68
C GLU A 390 -11.40 -19.98 -5.78
N ALA A 391 -10.61 -21.06 -5.85
CA ALA A 391 -10.77 -22.24 -5.00
C ALA A 391 -10.69 -21.88 -3.50
N LEU A 392 -9.71 -21.05 -3.12
CA LEU A 392 -9.52 -20.60 -1.73
C LEU A 392 -10.70 -19.74 -1.24
N LEU A 393 -11.25 -18.86 -2.07
CA LEU A 393 -12.42 -18.06 -1.71
C LEU A 393 -13.65 -18.92 -1.45
N TYR A 394 -13.88 -19.97 -2.25
CA TYR A 394 -14.96 -20.94 -1.98
C TYR A 394 -14.69 -21.76 -0.72
N GLU A 395 -13.44 -22.16 -0.45
CA GLU A 395 -13.04 -22.86 0.78
C GLU A 395 -13.31 -22.03 2.04
N ILE A 396 -13.04 -20.69 1.97
CA ILE A 396 -13.32 -19.75 3.08
C ILE A 396 -14.83 -19.61 3.29
N ALA A 397 -15.61 -19.61 2.21
CA ALA A 397 -17.05 -19.48 2.27
C ALA A 397 -17.74 -20.70 2.91
N GLY A 398 -17.14 -21.89 2.89
CA GLY A 398 -17.62 -23.15 3.48
C GLY A 398 -18.33 -23.98 2.46
#